data_35dfb6c0caa8395003bab01c96ead4d2
#
_entry.id   35dfb6c0caa8395003bab01c96ead4d2
#
_cell.length_a   1.000
_cell.length_b   1.000
_cell.length_c   1.000
_cell.angle_alpha   90.00
_cell.angle_beta   90.00
_cell.angle_gamma   90.00
#
_symmetry.space_group_name_H-M   'P 1'
#
loop_
_entity.id
_entity.type
_entity.pdbx_description
1 polymer ?
#
loop_
_entity_poly.entity_id
_entity_poly.type
_entity_poly.pdbx_seq_one_letter_code
_entity_poly.pdbx_strand_id
1 'polypeptide(L)'
;MKAILSDTDPAKGCEPITCTRALGEVSLANQPLAELQRKRLVKAGFALSTTGTARDLFVRNDAWLSAAILSDLRQIGGPAVLRDAAGVALAWIGDPAQAAKTLTPDKESFLIRHPWDLLAIHEQVMATIQDGRIEGDVSPMATVEGVLILGKGSRLLPGVFVEGTVIIGADCKIGPNCYIRGATSIGDGCHIGQAVEIKNSIIMERTSIGHLSYCGDSIIGSHVNFGAGTITANFRHDGKTHRSMAGGQLLDTGRRKFGTIMGDHVHTGIHTSLYPGRKLWPNTSTLPGAIVKTDLHG
;
A
#
# COMPACT_ATOMS: atom_id res chain seq x y z
N MET A 1 -4.77 25.78 14.17
CA MET A 1 -5.72 25.35 13.13
C MET A 1 -5.97 23.85 13.32
N LYS A 2 -7.22 23.45 13.31
CA LYS A 2 -7.60 22.04 13.33
C LYS A 2 -7.57 21.46 11.92
N ALA A 3 -7.46 20.13 11.82
CA ALA A 3 -7.66 19.39 10.57
C ALA A 3 -8.73 18.31 10.77
N ILE A 4 -9.61 18.18 9.79
CA ILE A 4 -10.71 17.26 9.74
C ILE A 4 -10.52 16.36 8.50
N LEU A 5 -10.49 15.03 8.69
CA LEU A 5 -10.67 14.12 7.58
C LEU A 5 -12.16 14.07 7.23
N SER A 6 -12.48 14.60 6.07
CA SER A 6 -13.85 14.68 5.57
C SER A 6 -14.22 13.36 4.91
N ASP A 7 -15.33 12.78 5.35
CA ASP A 7 -15.91 11.62 4.67
C ASP A 7 -16.38 12.05 3.28
N THR A 8 -15.71 11.49 2.30
CA THR A 8 -16.14 11.54 0.92
C THR A 8 -16.67 10.17 0.54
N ASP A 9 -17.50 10.10 -0.46
CA ASP A 9 -18.04 8.84 -0.96
C ASP A 9 -16.86 7.86 -1.23
N PRO A 10 -16.90 6.63 -0.70
CA PRO A 10 -15.74 5.77 -0.70
C PRO A 10 -15.20 5.57 -2.11
N ALA A 11 -13.90 5.61 -2.24
CA ALA A 11 -13.19 5.40 -3.49
C ALA A 11 -13.53 4.03 -4.10
N LYS A 12 -14.55 4.02 -4.95
CA LYS A 12 -14.85 2.89 -5.86
C LYS A 12 -13.74 2.79 -6.90
N GLY A 13 -12.54 2.41 -6.52
CA GLY A 13 -11.44 2.35 -7.48
C GLY A 13 -10.28 1.51 -7.00
N CYS A 14 -10.18 1.29 -5.69
CA CYS A 14 -9.12 0.46 -5.11
C CYS A 14 -9.50 -1.03 -4.98
N GLU A 15 -10.55 -1.47 -5.71
CA GLU A 15 -10.87 -2.89 -5.82
C GLU A 15 -9.74 -3.68 -6.48
N PRO A 16 -9.51 -4.90 -6.01
CA PRO A 16 -10.28 -5.72 -5.07
C PRO A 16 -9.98 -5.50 -3.58
N ILE A 17 -9.05 -4.63 -3.22
CA ILE A 17 -8.63 -4.43 -1.82
C ILE A 17 -9.74 -3.82 -0.97
N THR A 18 -10.53 -2.93 -1.55
CA THR A 18 -11.64 -2.24 -0.86
C THR A 18 -12.98 -2.99 -0.97
N CYS A 19 -13.00 -4.22 -1.48
CA CYS A 19 -14.21 -5.05 -1.49
C CYS A 19 -14.62 -5.52 -0.09
N THR A 20 -13.66 -5.64 0.85
CA THR A 20 -13.84 -6.24 2.18
C THR A 20 -13.54 -5.27 3.32
N ARG A 21 -13.10 -4.06 3.02
CA ARG A 21 -12.75 -3.01 3.99
C ARG A 21 -12.90 -1.63 3.41
N ALA A 22 -13.10 -0.63 4.26
CA ALA A 22 -13.06 0.77 3.84
C ALA A 22 -11.65 1.19 3.42
N LEU A 23 -11.52 2.19 2.54
CA LEU A 23 -10.21 2.69 2.07
C LEU A 23 -9.29 3.09 3.24
N GLY A 24 -9.84 3.78 4.24
CA GLY A 24 -9.08 4.22 5.42
C GLY A 24 -8.54 3.08 6.29
N GLU A 25 -9.09 1.86 6.18
CA GLU A 25 -8.67 0.65 6.89
C GLU A 25 -7.58 -0.13 6.15
N VAL A 26 -7.30 0.20 4.88
CA VAL A 26 -6.25 -0.47 4.12
C VAL A 26 -4.91 -0.28 4.82
N SER A 27 -4.25 -1.42 5.11
CA SER A 27 -2.97 -1.42 5.82
C SER A 27 -1.82 -1.11 4.87
N LEU A 28 -1.09 -0.03 5.14
CA LEU A 28 0.14 0.37 4.44
C LEU A 28 1.24 0.53 5.48
N ALA A 29 2.41 -0.05 5.27
CA ALA A 29 3.47 -0.07 6.27
C ALA A 29 2.97 -0.58 7.65
N ASN A 30 2.09 -1.58 7.64
CA ASN A 30 1.40 -2.17 8.79
C ASN A 30 0.60 -1.17 9.64
N GLN A 31 0.09 -0.10 9.01
CA GLN A 31 -0.78 0.88 9.66
C GLN A 31 -1.97 1.21 8.75
N PRO A 32 -3.17 1.41 9.30
CA PRO A 32 -4.33 1.86 8.53
C PRO A 32 -4.03 3.19 7.81
N LEU A 33 -4.47 3.33 6.56
CA LEU A 33 -4.28 4.55 5.78
C LEU A 33 -4.79 5.80 6.51
N ALA A 34 -5.96 5.73 7.14
CA ALA A 34 -6.52 6.84 7.90
C ALA A 34 -5.62 7.27 9.08
N GLU A 35 -4.93 6.31 9.70
CA GLU A 35 -3.97 6.62 10.78
C GLU A 35 -2.70 7.29 10.23
N LEU A 36 -2.20 6.84 9.09
CA LEU A 36 -1.08 7.48 8.39
C LEU A 36 -1.41 8.93 8.00
N GLN A 37 -2.63 9.18 7.49
CA GLN A 37 -3.10 10.52 7.18
C GLN A 37 -3.14 11.40 8.45
N ARG A 38 -3.72 10.90 9.55
CA ARG A 38 -3.76 11.61 10.84
C ARG A 38 -2.37 11.95 11.35
N LYS A 39 -1.43 11.01 11.33
CA LYS A 39 -0.04 11.22 11.74
C LYS A 39 0.65 12.31 10.90
N ARG A 40 0.41 12.33 9.59
CA ARG A 40 0.94 13.40 8.72
C ARG A 40 0.40 14.77 9.08
N LEU A 41 -0.90 14.89 9.32
CA LEU A 41 -1.55 16.13 9.75
C LEU A 41 -0.98 16.63 11.08
N VAL A 42 -0.84 15.74 12.07
CA VAL A 42 -0.24 16.07 13.38
C VAL A 42 1.21 16.51 13.20
N LYS A 43 2.00 15.79 12.41
CA LYS A 43 3.41 16.14 12.14
C LYS A 43 3.53 17.50 11.43
N ALA A 44 2.57 17.88 10.61
CA ALA A 44 2.48 19.21 9.99
C ALA A 44 1.96 20.29 10.96
N GLY A 45 1.64 19.93 12.22
CA GLY A 45 1.24 20.82 13.30
C GLY A 45 -0.24 21.18 13.32
N PHE A 46 -1.10 20.34 12.72
CA PHE A 46 -2.55 20.48 12.89
C PHE A 46 -3.04 19.70 14.11
N ALA A 47 -4.05 20.23 14.79
CA ALA A 47 -4.78 19.51 15.81
C ALA A 47 -5.92 18.73 15.16
N LEU A 48 -6.00 17.42 15.38
CA LEU A 48 -7.08 16.62 14.81
C LEU A 48 -8.43 16.92 15.47
N SER A 49 -9.49 16.93 14.68
CA SER A 49 -10.86 17.13 15.16
C SER A 49 -11.84 16.39 14.23
N THR A 50 -13.00 16.04 14.78
CA THR A 50 -14.16 15.52 14.02
C THR A 50 -15.13 16.64 13.63
N THR A 51 -14.96 17.84 14.21
CA THR A 51 -15.78 19.02 13.91
C THR A 51 -14.87 20.19 13.61
N GLY A 52 -15.24 20.99 12.65
CA GLY A 52 -14.45 22.17 12.23
C GLY A 52 -15.30 23.38 11.93
N THR A 53 -14.64 24.50 11.81
CA THR A 53 -15.16 25.80 11.39
C THR A 53 -14.60 26.19 10.02
N ALA A 54 -15.09 27.27 9.43
CA ALA A 54 -14.53 27.79 8.18
C ALA A 54 -13.05 28.24 8.25
N ARG A 55 -12.42 28.17 9.42
CA ARG A 55 -10.99 28.47 9.61
C ARG A 55 -10.11 27.24 9.76
N ASP A 56 -10.72 26.06 9.73
CA ASP A 56 -10.02 24.79 9.89
C ASP A 56 -9.78 24.14 8.52
N LEU A 57 -8.79 23.26 8.46
CA LEU A 57 -8.44 22.50 7.26
C LEU A 57 -9.36 21.26 7.15
N PHE A 58 -10.01 21.12 6.03
CA PHE A 58 -10.72 19.89 5.64
C PHE A 58 -9.89 19.17 4.59
N VAL A 59 -9.67 17.88 4.80
CA VAL A 59 -8.95 17.01 3.88
C VAL A 59 -9.83 15.81 3.55
N ARG A 60 -9.98 15.51 2.27
CA ARG A 60 -10.71 14.31 1.85
C ARG A 60 -10.02 13.05 2.40
N ASN A 61 -10.80 12.07 2.84
CA ASN A 61 -10.30 10.79 3.34
C ASN A 61 -9.65 9.92 2.23
N ASP A 62 -9.94 10.22 0.95
CA ASP A 62 -9.32 9.63 -0.23
C ASP A 62 -8.20 10.51 -0.83
N ALA A 63 -7.69 11.50 -0.10
CA ALA A 63 -6.58 12.34 -0.53
C ALA A 63 -5.31 12.02 0.26
N TRP A 64 -4.19 11.91 -0.45
CA TRP A 64 -2.87 11.86 0.15
C TRP A 64 -2.15 13.18 -0.10
N LEU A 65 -1.63 13.82 0.95
CA LEU A 65 -0.98 15.13 0.86
C LEU A 65 0.47 15.05 1.32
N SER A 66 1.38 15.68 0.60
CA SER A 66 2.78 15.80 0.96
C SER A 66 2.99 16.71 2.18
N ALA A 67 4.15 16.60 2.80
CA ALA A 67 4.52 17.51 3.90
C ALA A 67 4.63 18.97 3.43
N ALA A 68 5.09 19.20 2.19
CA ALA A 68 5.20 20.52 1.58
C ALA A 68 3.82 21.18 1.43
N ILE A 69 2.87 20.50 0.82
CA ILE A 69 1.49 20.99 0.65
C ILE A 69 0.82 21.26 2.01
N LEU A 70 1.02 20.38 2.99
CA LEU A 70 0.47 20.60 4.34
C LEU A 70 1.09 21.81 5.02
N SER A 71 2.39 22.07 4.82
CA SER A 71 3.06 23.26 5.29
C SER A 71 2.49 24.53 4.64
N ASP A 72 2.31 24.53 3.32
CA ASP A 72 1.74 25.64 2.58
C ASP A 72 0.31 25.95 3.06
N LEU A 73 -0.55 24.93 3.18
CA LEU A 73 -1.92 25.07 3.67
C LEU A 73 -1.96 25.65 5.09
N ARG A 74 -1.01 25.28 5.95
CA ARG A 74 -0.94 25.81 7.33
C ARG A 74 -0.58 27.28 7.38
N GLN A 75 0.20 27.78 6.44
CA GLN A 75 0.64 29.19 6.38
C GLN A 75 -0.41 30.12 5.78
N ILE A 76 -1.46 29.57 5.17
CA ILE A 76 -2.52 30.37 4.55
C ILE A 76 -3.46 30.93 5.64
N GLY A 77 -3.61 32.24 5.68
CA GLY A 77 -4.42 32.94 6.67
C GLY A 77 -5.90 33.11 6.31
N GLY A 78 -6.40 32.48 5.24
CA GLY A 78 -7.76 32.67 4.75
C GLY A 78 -8.29 31.52 3.89
N PRO A 79 -9.45 31.69 3.24
CA PRO A 79 -10.06 30.64 2.40
C PRO A 79 -9.13 30.20 1.27
N ALA A 80 -8.90 28.89 1.18
CA ALA A 80 -8.04 28.28 0.18
C ALA A 80 -8.53 26.90 -0.22
N VAL A 81 -8.16 26.47 -1.42
CA VAL A 81 -8.47 25.13 -1.92
C VAL A 81 -7.27 24.54 -2.64
N LEU A 82 -7.00 23.27 -2.40
CA LEU A 82 -6.07 22.44 -3.17
C LEU A 82 -6.89 21.64 -4.19
N ARG A 83 -6.67 21.87 -5.50
CA ARG A 83 -7.40 21.18 -6.58
C ARG A 83 -6.44 20.47 -7.52
N ASP A 84 -6.83 19.27 -7.94
CA ASP A 84 -6.13 18.57 -9.03
C ASP A 84 -6.41 19.20 -10.41
N ALA A 85 -5.75 18.68 -11.44
CA ALA A 85 -5.92 19.14 -12.81
C ALA A 85 -7.35 18.95 -13.37
N ALA A 86 -8.15 18.07 -12.78
CA ALA A 86 -9.55 17.86 -13.11
C ALA A 86 -10.49 18.81 -12.33
N GLY A 87 -9.93 19.69 -11.49
CA GLY A 87 -10.69 20.64 -10.68
C GLY A 87 -11.28 20.04 -9.39
N VAL A 88 -10.96 18.80 -9.05
CA VAL A 88 -11.46 18.16 -7.82
C VAL A 88 -10.67 18.67 -6.62
N ALA A 89 -11.36 19.11 -5.59
CA ALA A 89 -10.74 19.56 -4.35
C ALA A 89 -10.23 18.36 -3.53
N LEU A 90 -8.94 18.37 -3.15
CA LEU A 90 -8.30 17.43 -2.25
C LEU A 90 -8.40 17.87 -0.79
N ALA A 91 -8.25 19.19 -0.58
CA ALA A 91 -8.30 19.81 0.74
C ALA A 91 -8.74 21.27 0.61
N TRP A 92 -9.33 21.84 1.67
CA TRP A 92 -9.79 23.24 1.66
C TRP A 92 -9.85 23.85 3.06
N ILE A 93 -9.79 25.18 3.09
CA ILE A 93 -10.06 26.02 4.26
C ILE A 93 -11.19 26.96 3.85
N GLY A 94 -12.28 27.00 4.62
CA GLY A 94 -13.47 27.76 4.26
C GLY A 94 -14.35 27.07 3.23
N ASP A 95 -15.06 27.87 2.43
CA ASP A 95 -15.86 27.35 1.31
C ASP A 95 -14.96 27.16 0.08
N PRO A 96 -14.82 25.93 -0.44
CA PRO A 96 -13.98 25.68 -1.61
C PRO A 96 -14.49 26.36 -2.90
N ALA A 97 -15.77 26.77 -2.95
CA ALA A 97 -16.32 27.51 -4.07
C ALA A 97 -15.95 29.01 -4.02
N GLN A 98 -15.63 29.55 -2.85
CA GLN A 98 -15.26 30.93 -2.59
C GLN A 98 -13.81 31.10 -2.16
N ALA A 99 -12.96 30.14 -2.50
CA ALA A 99 -11.56 30.16 -2.12
C ALA A 99 -10.82 31.33 -2.76
N ALA A 100 -10.20 32.17 -1.94
CA ALA A 100 -9.38 33.30 -2.40
C ALA A 100 -8.04 32.83 -2.99
N LYS A 101 -7.58 31.64 -2.63
CA LYS A 101 -6.32 31.04 -3.09
C LYS A 101 -6.54 29.60 -3.54
N THR A 102 -6.08 29.30 -4.75
CA THR A 102 -6.04 27.91 -5.26
C THR A 102 -4.59 27.42 -5.32
N LEU A 103 -4.36 26.25 -4.75
CA LEU A 103 -3.08 25.52 -4.85
C LEU A 103 -3.23 24.35 -5.81
N THR A 104 -2.11 23.97 -6.41
CA THR A 104 -2.00 22.77 -7.23
C THR A 104 -1.21 21.70 -6.45
N PRO A 105 -1.64 20.43 -6.48
CA PRO A 105 -0.89 19.35 -5.83
C PRO A 105 0.51 19.19 -6.46
N ASP A 106 1.47 18.88 -5.64
CA ASP A 106 2.76 18.38 -6.11
C ASP A 106 2.69 16.89 -6.51
N LYS A 107 3.82 16.32 -6.93
CA LYS A 107 3.87 14.91 -7.40
C LYS A 107 3.57 13.89 -6.29
N GLU A 108 3.71 14.28 -5.04
CA GLU A 108 3.48 13.43 -3.87
C GLU A 108 2.06 13.57 -3.29
N SER A 109 1.28 14.52 -3.81
CA SER A 109 -0.07 14.82 -3.35
C SER A 109 -1.08 14.48 -4.43
N PHE A 110 -2.03 13.59 -4.14
CA PHE A 110 -3.00 13.11 -5.13
C PHE A 110 -4.25 12.51 -4.48
N LEU A 111 -5.29 12.33 -5.29
CA LEU A 111 -6.44 11.50 -4.90
C LEU A 111 -6.14 10.02 -5.13
N ILE A 112 -6.49 9.20 -4.16
CA ILE A 112 -6.37 7.74 -4.20
C ILE A 112 -7.53 7.21 -5.03
N ARG A 113 -7.26 6.86 -6.26
CA ARG A 113 -8.27 6.42 -7.24
C ARG A 113 -8.12 4.95 -7.61
N HIS A 114 -6.93 4.39 -7.42
CA HIS A 114 -6.58 3.07 -7.89
C HIS A 114 -5.67 2.34 -6.89
N PRO A 115 -5.62 1.01 -6.91
CA PRO A 115 -4.74 0.26 -6.01
C PRO A 115 -3.26 0.61 -6.14
N TRP A 116 -2.77 0.98 -7.32
CA TRP A 116 -1.37 1.39 -7.48
C TRP A 116 -1.01 2.72 -6.80
N ASP A 117 -2.02 3.54 -6.47
CA ASP A 117 -1.82 4.74 -5.66
C ASP A 117 -1.46 4.37 -4.21
N LEU A 118 -2.00 3.24 -3.71
CA LEU A 118 -1.67 2.69 -2.40
C LEU A 118 -0.20 2.25 -2.32
N LEU A 119 0.34 1.65 -3.40
CA LEU A 119 1.78 1.33 -3.49
C LEU A 119 2.63 2.60 -3.47
N ALA A 120 2.22 3.67 -4.16
CA ALA A 120 2.94 4.94 -4.15
C ALA A 120 2.96 5.56 -2.75
N ILE A 121 1.84 5.52 -2.02
CA ILE A 121 1.78 5.96 -0.63
C ILE A 121 2.68 5.11 0.26
N HIS A 122 2.60 3.79 0.11
CA HIS A 122 3.41 2.85 0.86
C HIS A 122 4.91 3.15 0.69
N GLU A 123 5.38 3.31 -0.54
CA GLU A 123 6.76 3.67 -0.86
C GLU A 123 7.18 5.00 -0.21
N GLN A 124 6.32 6.03 -0.26
CA GLN A 124 6.58 7.30 0.41
C GLN A 124 6.69 7.14 1.93
N VAL A 125 5.81 6.37 2.56
CA VAL A 125 5.85 6.12 4.02
C VAL A 125 7.10 5.35 4.39
N MET A 126 7.40 4.26 3.69
CA MET A 126 8.58 3.42 3.95
C MET A 126 9.89 4.21 3.81
N ALA A 127 9.99 5.13 2.87
CA ALA A 127 11.17 5.99 2.68
C ALA A 127 11.42 6.95 3.86
N THR A 128 10.43 7.20 4.71
CA THR A 128 10.60 8.05 5.91
C THR A 128 11.14 7.30 7.12
N ILE A 129 11.20 5.98 7.07
CA ILE A 129 11.62 5.13 8.20
C ILE A 129 13.14 4.98 8.14
N GLN A 130 13.82 5.44 9.18
CA GLN A 130 15.29 5.43 9.28
C GLN A 130 15.81 4.44 10.33
N ASP A 131 15.00 4.16 11.35
CA ASP A 131 15.39 3.34 12.48
C ASP A 131 14.66 2.01 12.49
N GLY A 132 15.41 0.92 12.67
CA GLY A 132 14.89 -0.42 12.87
C GLY A 132 14.47 -0.66 14.32
N ARG A 133 13.59 -1.66 14.51
CA ARG A 133 13.18 -2.14 15.84
C ARG A 133 12.93 -3.64 15.77
N ILE A 134 13.59 -4.40 16.64
CA ILE A 134 13.47 -5.85 16.68
C ILE A 134 12.87 -6.27 18.03
N GLU A 135 11.63 -6.75 17.99
CA GLU A 135 10.89 -7.30 19.14
C GLU A 135 10.66 -8.82 19.02
N GLY A 136 11.09 -9.42 17.91
CA GLY A 136 11.04 -10.85 17.62
C GLY A 136 12.41 -11.48 17.64
N ASP A 137 12.49 -12.71 17.15
CA ASP A 137 13.70 -13.53 17.12
C ASP A 137 14.35 -13.47 15.73
N VAL A 138 15.63 -13.13 15.68
CA VAL A 138 16.43 -13.14 14.45
C VAL A 138 17.50 -14.21 14.55
N SER A 139 17.47 -15.20 13.66
CA SER A 139 18.51 -16.22 13.57
C SER A 139 19.89 -15.56 13.36
N PRO A 140 20.94 -16.01 14.05
CA PRO A 140 22.30 -15.54 13.78
C PRO A 140 22.79 -15.87 12.34
N MET A 141 22.09 -16.73 11.61
CA MET A 141 22.34 -17.04 10.20
C MET A 141 21.43 -16.22 9.24
N ALA A 142 20.64 -15.28 9.73
CA ALA A 142 19.94 -14.31 8.90
C ALA A 142 20.80 -13.07 8.70
N THR A 143 20.67 -12.43 7.53
CA THR A 143 21.39 -11.19 7.20
C THR A 143 20.41 -10.06 7.01
N VAL A 144 20.69 -8.92 7.61
CA VAL A 144 19.87 -7.70 7.47
C VAL A 144 20.75 -6.57 6.94
N GLU A 145 20.48 -6.15 5.69
CA GLU A 145 21.13 -5.02 5.02
C GLU A 145 20.10 -3.91 4.79
N GLY A 146 19.89 -3.07 5.82
CA GLY A 146 18.92 -1.99 5.77
C GLY A 146 18.13 -1.84 7.07
N VAL A 147 16.89 -1.37 6.97
CA VAL A 147 16.03 -1.09 8.11
C VAL A 147 15.02 -2.23 8.28
N LEU A 148 15.05 -2.91 9.43
CA LEU A 148 14.10 -3.94 9.80
C LEU A 148 13.29 -3.53 11.02
N ILE A 149 11.97 -3.53 10.89
CA ILE A 149 11.04 -3.53 12.01
C ILE A 149 10.43 -4.93 12.09
N LEU A 150 10.70 -5.64 13.20
CA LEU A 150 10.21 -7.01 13.45
C LEU A 150 9.34 -7.03 14.69
N GLY A 151 8.08 -7.39 14.52
CA GLY A 151 7.10 -7.44 15.60
C GLY A 151 7.29 -8.62 16.54
N LYS A 152 6.66 -8.50 17.71
CA LYS A 152 6.73 -9.49 18.79
C LYS A 152 6.25 -10.87 18.31
N GLY A 153 6.94 -11.93 18.75
CA GLY A 153 6.61 -13.32 18.39
C GLY A 153 7.01 -13.72 16.97
N SER A 154 7.46 -12.77 16.15
CA SER A 154 7.95 -13.07 14.80
C SER A 154 9.36 -13.63 14.81
N ARG A 155 9.64 -14.51 13.84
CA ARG A 155 10.92 -15.21 13.75
C ARG A 155 11.49 -15.15 12.34
N LEU A 156 12.72 -14.66 12.20
CA LEU A 156 13.55 -14.81 11.01
C LEU A 156 14.40 -16.07 11.14
N LEU A 157 14.16 -17.07 10.28
CA LEU A 157 14.85 -18.34 10.29
C LEU A 157 16.20 -18.26 9.56
N PRO A 158 17.06 -19.31 9.67
CA PRO A 158 18.35 -19.33 8.98
C PRO A 158 18.27 -19.05 7.48
N GLY A 159 19.24 -18.29 6.96
CA GLY A 159 19.36 -17.96 5.54
C GLY A 159 18.37 -16.91 5.02
N VAL A 160 17.59 -16.27 5.89
CA VAL A 160 16.77 -15.13 5.50
C VAL A 160 17.68 -13.94 5.22
N PHE A 161 17.48 -13.30 4.05
CA PHE A 161 18.16 -12.08 3.68
C PHE A 161 17.15 -10.93 3.57
N VAL A 162 17.39 -9.85 4.30
CA VAL A 162 16.57 -8.64 4.30
C VAL A 162 17.39 -7.49 3.73
N GLU A 163 16.83 -6.77 2.73
CA GLU A 163 17.46 -5.61 2.10
C GLU A 163 16.49 -4.44 1.98
N GLY A 164 16.97 -3.22 2.24
CA GLY A 164 16.16 -2.00 2.16
C GLY A 164 15.31 -1.77 3.42
N THR A 165 14.09 -1.26 3.27
CA THR A 165 13.20 -0.99 4.42
C THR A 165 12.10 -2.03 4.47
N VAL A 166 12.10 -2.87 5.52
CA VAL A 166 11.16 -3.97 5.68
C VAL A 166 10.48 -3.89 7.04
N ILE A 167 9.15 -4.01 7.03
CA ILE A 167 8.34 -4.12 8.25
C ILE A 167 7.69 -5.49 8.26
N ILE A 168 7.86 -6.22 9.35
CA ILE A 168 7.21 -7.50 9.62
C ILE A 168 6.41 -7.36 10.91
N GLY A 169 5.14 -7.65 10.86
CA GLY A 169 4.23 -7.59 11.98
C GLY A 169 4.52 -8.62 13.07
N ALA A 170 3.58 -8.85 13.97
CA ALA A 170 3.67 -9.81 15.05
C ALA A 170 3.39 -11.24 14.57
N ASP A 171 3.91 -12.23 15.31
CA ASP A 171 3.61 -13.66 15.17
C ASP A 171 3.85 -14.23 13.74
N CYS A 172 4.80 -13.65 13.01
CA CYS A 172 5.18 -14.09 11.67
C CYS A 172 6.29 -15.17 11.69
N LYS A 173 6.22 -16.07 10.73
CA LYS A 173 7.29 -17.02 10.45
C LYS A 173 7.90 -16.74 9.09
N ILE A 174 9.17 -16.30 9.07
CA ILE A 174 9.88 -15.91 7.85
C ILE A 174 11.06 -16.84 7.62
N GLY A 175 11.07 -17.51 6.49
CA GLY A 175 12.15 -18.41 6.09
C GLY A 175 11.83 -19.91 6.22
N PRO A 176 12.84 -20.75 6.06
CA PRO A 176 14.25 -20.40 5.82
C PRO A 176 14.53 -19.92 4.38
N ASN A 177 15.74 -19.34 4.16
CA ASN A 177 16.26 -18.97 2.83
C ASN A 177 15.30 -18.09 2.02
N CYS A 178 14.68 -17.09 2.65
CA CYS A 178 13.86 -16.08 1.97
C CYS A 178 14.69 -14.85 1.62
N TYR A 179 14.28 -14.14 0.55
CA TYR A 179 14.81 -12.83 0.23
C TYR A 179 13.67 -11.80 0.29
N ILE A 180 13.73 -10.91 1.29
CA ILE A 180 12.72 -9.86 1.49
C ILE A 180 13.39 -8.51 1.25
N ARG A 181 12.88 -7.71 0.31
CA ARG A 181 13.59 -6.49 -0.09
C ARG A 181 12.71 -5.33 -0.54
N GLY A 182 13.37 -4.17 -0.65
CA GLY A 182 12.74 -2.91 -1.06
C GLY A 182 11.82 -2.34 0.03
N ALA A 183 10.84 -1.57 -0.38
CA ALA A 183 9.80 -1.08 0.52
C ALA A 183 8.74 -2.18 0.69
N THR A 184 8.93 -3.08 1.67
CA THR A 184 8.05 -4.24 1.88
C THR A 184 7.45 -4.24 3.28
N SER A 185 6.13 -4.39 3.38
CA SER A 185 5.46 -4.65 4.65
C SER A 185 4.73 -5.99 4.63
N ILE A 186 4.86 -6.72 5.72
CA ILE A 186 4.23 -8.03 5.97
C ILE A 186 3.43 -7.88 7.26
N GLY A 187 2.12 -8.08 7.18
CA GLY A 187 1.18 -7.98 8.29
C GLY A 187 1.34 -9.10 9.31
N ASP A 188 0.55 -9.04 10.39
CA ASP A 188 0.62 -9.99 11.50
C ASP A 188 0.22 -11.41 11.08
N GLY A 189 0.84 -12.41 11.71
CA GLY A 189 0.49 -13.82 11.55
C GLY A 189 0.80 -14.40 10.16
N CYS A 190 1.65 -13.75 9.38
CA CYS A 190 2.03 -14.23 8.06
C CYS A 190 3.05 -15.36 8.10
N HIS A 191 2.98 -16.25 7.10
CA HIS A 191 3.99 -17.25 6.85
C HIS A 191 4.65 -17.04 5.49
N ILE A 192 5.92 -16.64 5.48
CA ILE A 192 6.76 -16.55 4.28
C ILE A 192 7.78 -17.68 4.35
N GLY A 193 7.57 -18.70 3.53
CA GLY A 193 8.30 -19.97 3.67
C GLY A 193 9.56 -20.06 2.81
N GLN A 194 10.02 -21.29 2.58
CA GLN A 194 11.31 -21.56 1.96
C GLN A 194 11.44 -21.03 0.53
N ALA A 195 12.57 -20.40 0.24
CA ALA A 195 12.95 -19.91 -1.10
C ALA A 195 11.88 -19.01 -1.73
N VAL A 196 11.28 -18.15 -0.91
CA VAL A 196 10.34 -17.12 -1.34
C VAL A 196 11.08 -15.79 -1.46
N GLU A 197 10.86 -15.08 -2.56
CA GLU A 197 11.29 -13.70 -2.71
C GLU A 197 10.08 -12.77 -2.65
N ILE A 198 10.14 -11.74 -1.78
CA ILE A 198 9.17 -10.64 -1.73
C ILE A 198 9.89 -9.33 -1.95
N LYS A 199 9.40 -8.55 -2.92
CA LYS A 199 10.01 -7.28 -3.30
C LYS A 199 8.97 -6.18 -3.40
N ASN A 200 9.22 -5.07 -2.67
CA ASN A 200 8.46 -3.82 -2.82
C ASN A 200 6.94 -4.04 -2.81
N SER A 201 6.45 -4.79 -1.82
CA SER A 201 5.06 -5.28 -1.77
C SER A 201 4.41 -5.05 -0.41
N ILE A 202 3.10 -4.99 -0.43
CA ILE A 202 2.25 -4.96 0.75
C ILE A 202 1.61 -6.34 0.89
N ILE A 203 1.93 -7.05 1.96
CA ILE A 203 1.33 -8.34 2.32
C ILE A 203 0.51 -8.12 3.58
N MET A 204 -0.80 -8.28 3.49
CA MET A 204 -1.68 -8.08 4.65
C MET A 204 -1.70 -9.33 5.54
N GLU A 205 -2.31 -9.19 6.72
CA GLU A 205 -2.25 -10.14 7.80
C GLU A 205 -2.71 -11.57 7.43
N ARG A 206 -2.17 -12.58 8.12
CA ARG A 206 -2.51 -14.01 8.02
C ARG A 206 -2.38 -14.59 6.60
N THR A 207 -1.54 -13.98 5.77
CA THR A 207 -1.25 -14.47 4.41
C THR A 207 -0.09 -15.46 4.44
N SER A 208 -0.22 -16.52 3.66
CA SER A 208 0.78 -17.59 3.53
C SER A 208 1.35 -17.63 2.11
N ILE A 209 2.67 -17.44 2.00
CA ILE A 209 3.47 -17.64 0.79
C ILE A 209 4.53 -18.67 1.13
N GLY A 210 4.16 -19.97 1.06
CA GLY A 210 4.89 -21.03 1.74
C GLY A 210 6.15 -21.52 1.04
N HIS A 211 6.21 -21.50 -0.30
CA HIS A 211 7.26 -22.22 -1.04
C HIS A 211 7.54 -21.63 -2.41
N LEU A 212 8.84 -21.49 -2.75
CA LEU A 212 9.36 -21.33 -4.12
C LEU A 212 8.65 -20.25 -4.94
N SER A 213 8.21 -19.17 -4.32
CA SER A 213 7.35 -18.17 -4.94
C SER A 213 8.05 -16.82 -5.07
N TYR A 214 7.60 -16.03 -6.06
CA TYR A 214 8.03 -14.65 -6.22
C TYR A 214 6.81 -13.72 -6.14
N CYS A 215 6.87 -12.73 -5.25
CA CYS A 215 5.89 -11.67 -5.13
C CYS A 215 6.58 -10.29 -5.21
N GLY A 216 6.40 -9.60 -6.32
CA GLY A 216 7.05 -8.31 -6.55
C GLY A 216 6.08 -7.20 -6.92
N ASP A 217 6.28 -6.00 -6.34
CA ASP A 217 5.55 -4.77 -6.64
C ASP A 217 4.02 -4.97 -6.60
N SER A 218 3.54 -5.70 -5.57
CA SER A 218 2.18 -6.25 -5.46
C SER A 218 1.47 -5.78 -4.19
N ILE A 219 0.14 -5.89 -4.20
CA ILE A 219 -0.69 -5.74 -3.00
C ILE A 219 -1.45 -7.04 -2.80
N ILE A 220 -1.19 -7.70 -1.69
CA ILE A 220 -1.78 -8.99 -1.34
C ILE A 220 -2.66 -8.79 -0.10
N GLY A 221 -3.94 -9.08 -0.23
CA GLY A 221 -4.93 -8.98 0.83
C GLY A 221 -4.68 -9.95 1.99
N SER A 222 -5.59 -9.96 2.94
CA SER A 222 -5.54 -10.80 4.13
C SER A 222 -5.96 -12.24 3.82
N HIS A 223 -5.43 -13.20 4.59
CA HIS A 223 -5.78 -14.62 4.46
C HIS A 223 -5.57 -15.21 3.05
N VAL A 224 -4.66 -14.65 2.27
CA VAL A 224 -4.29 -15.18 0.96
C VAL A 224 -3.35 -16.37 1.12
N ASN A 225 -3.51 -17.38 0.27
CA ASN A 225 -2.60 -18.52 0.25
C ASN A 225 -2.02 -18.74 -1.16
N PHE A 226 -0.69 -18.62 -1.27
CA PHE A 226 0.02 -18.96 -2.50
C PHE A 226 0.32 -20.45 -2.55
N GLY A 227 -0.18 -21.14 -3.56
CA GLY A 227 0.32 -22.47 -3.93
C GLY A 227 1.80 -22.39 -4.31
N ALA A 228 2.54 -23.46 -4.03
CA ALA A 228 3.98 -23.52 -4.28
C ALA A 228 4.31 -23.15 -5.74
N GLY A 229 5.36 -22.34 -5.93
CA GLY A 229 5.77 -21.90 -7.27
C GLY A 229 4.87 -20.84 -7.90
N THR A 230 4.06 -20.13 -7.12
CA THR A 230 3.28 -18.97 -7.64
C THR A 230 4.23 -17.81 -7.93
N ILE A 231 4.14 -17.26 -9.15
CA ILE A 231 5.01 -16.19 -9.64
C ILE A 231 4.17 -14.98 -10.08
N THR A 232 4.45 -13.80 -9.53
CA THR A 232 3.89 -12.54 -10.00
C THR A 232 4.85 -11.87 -10.96
N ALA A 233 4.54 -11.84 -12.26
CA ALA A 233 5.34 -11.06 -13.20
C ALA A 233 5.13 -9.56 -12.91
N ASN A 234 6.23 -8.77 -12.90
CA ASN A 234 6.19 -7.35 -12.53
C ASN A 234 6.95 -6.43 -13.49
N PHE A 235 7.51 -6.95 -14.58
CA PHE A 235 8.27 -6.17 -15.54
C PHE A 235 7.92 -6.54 -16.98
N ARG A 236 7.77 -5.54 -17.84
CA ARG A 236 7.49 -5.72 -19.28
C ARG A 236 8.78 -5.82 -20.07
N HIS A 237 8.83 -6.68 -21.07
CA HIS A 237 9.99 -6.84 -21.94
C HIS A 237 10.32 -5.55 -22.74
N ASP A 238 9.30 -4.74 -23.07
CA ASP A 238 9.45 -3.48 -23.79
C ASP A 238 9.83 -2.28 -22.87
N GLY A 239 9.96 -2.51 -21.54
CA GLY A 239 10.32 -1.51 -20.55
C GLY A 239 9.32 -0.38 -20.33
N LYS A 240 8.14 -0.45 -20.95
CA LYS A 240 7.06 0.53 -20.78
C LYS A 240 6.34 0.34 -19.43
N THR A 241 5.49 1.30 -19.11
CA THR A 241 4.59 1.23 -17.94
C THR A 241 3.55 0.13 -18.10
N HIS A 242 3.10 -0.41 -16.95
CA HIS A 242 2.05 -1.42 -16.91
C HIS A 242 0.67 -0.80 -17.06
N ARG A 243 -0.26 -1.60 -17.56
CA ARG A 243 -1.68 -1.26 -17.60
C ARG A 243 -2.48 -2.20 -16.72
N SER A 244 -3.52 -1.67 -16.07
CA SER A 244 -4.46 -2.44 -15.24
C SER A 244 -5.89 -1.99 -15.52
N MET A 245 -6.84 -2.90 -15.41
CA MET A 245 -8.26 -2.60 -15.60
C MET A 245 -8.80 -1.79 -14.43
N ALA A 246 -9.50 -0.71 -14.72
CA ALA A 246 -10.26 0.04 -13.73
C ALA A 246 -11.47 0.69 -14.41
N GLY A 247 -12.66 0.57 -13.80
CA GLY A 247 -13.90 1.12 -14.37
C GLY A 247 -14.21 0.62 -15.79
N GLY A 248 -13.84 -0.63 -16.11
CA GLY A 248 -14.03 -1.22 -17.45
C GLY A 248 -13.03 -0.74 -18.50
N GLN A 249 -12.01 0.03 -18.14
CA GLN A 249 -10.98 0.56 -19.05
C GLN A 249 -9.59 0.07 -18.65
N LEU A 250 -8.74 -0.14 -19.65
CA LEU A 250 -7.33 -0.50 -19.44
C LEU A 250 -6.48 0.77 -19.29
N LEU A 251 -6.26 1.19 -18.05
CA LEU A 251 -5.55 2.42 -17.70
C LEU A 251 -4.04 2.19 -17.55
N ASP A 252 -3.25 3.18 -17.95
CA ASP A 252 -1.83 3.21 -17.64
C ASP A 252 -1.63 3.54 -16.15
N THR A 253 -0.87 2.70 -15.47
CA THR A 253 -0.58 2.86 -14.04
C THR A 253 0.55 3.84 -13.73
N GLY A 254 1.26 4.30 -14.76
CA GLY A 254 2.50 5.08 -14.61
C GLY A 254 3.68 4.28 -14.04
N ARG A 255 3.52 2.99 -13.73
CA ARG A 255 4.52 2.16 -13.05
C ARG A 255 5.24 1.23 -14.03
N ARG A 256 6.58 1.30 -14.07
CA ARG A 256 7.42 0.37 -14.84
C ARG A 256 7.57 -1.00 -14.17
N LYS A 257 7.39 -1.04 -12.84
CA LYS A 257 7.34 -2.26 -12.03
C LYS A 257 5.97 -2.31 -11.37
N PHE A 258 5.20 -3.35 -11.66
CA PHE A 258 3.87 -3.54 -11.11
C PHE A 258 3.46 -5.00 -11.22
N GLY A 259 3.20 -5.63 -10.10
CA GLY A 259 2.83 -7.05 -10.02
C GLY A 259 1.33 -7.27 -10.08
N THR A 260 0.77 -7.88 -9.06
CA THR A 260 -0.65 -8.24 -8.96
C THR A 260 -1.32 -7.59 -7.76
N ILE A 261 -2.65 -7.53 -7.82
CA ILE A 261 -3.47 -7.07 -6.70
C ILE A 261 -4.44 -8.20 -6.35
N MET A 262 -4.35 -8.71 -5.14
CA MET A 262 -5.24 -9.76 -4.65
C MET A 262 -6.10 -9.25 -3.51
N GLY A 263 -7.40 -9.46 -3.61
CA GLY A 263 -8.33 -9.30 -2.50
C GLY A 263 -8.12 -10.37 -1.42
N ASP A 264 -8.93 -10.33 -0.37
CA ASP A 264 -8.83 -11.27 0.74
C ASP A 264 -9.25 -12.68 0.34
N HIS A 265 -8.69 -13.67 1.05
CA HIS A 265 -9.05 -15.08 0.86
C HIS A 265 -8.85 -15.63 -0.56
N VAL A 266 -7.90 -15.06 -1.32
CA VAL A 266 -7.50 -15.63 -2.62
C VAL A 266 -6.58 -16.82 -2.40
N HIS A 267 -6.86 -17.92 -3.12
CA HIS A 267 -6.03 -19.13 -3.08
C HIS A 267 -5.48 -19.43 -4.46
N THR A 268 -4.16 -19.43 -4.64
CA THR A 268 -3.58 -19.87 -5.91
C THR A 268 -3.23 -21.36 -5.90
N GLY A 269 -3.50 -22.05 -7.01
CA GLY A 269 -2.98 -23.38 -7.24
C GLY A 269 -1.45 -23.36 -7.38
N ILE A 270 -0.81 -24.53 -7.24
CA ILE A 270 0.64 -24.63 -7.45
C ILE A 270 1.02 -24.20 -8.88
N HIS A 271 2.22 -23.57 -9.02
CA HIS A 271 2.72 -23.08 -10.31
C HIS A 271 1.79 -22.09 -11.03
N THR A 272 1.03 -21.31 -10.29
CA THR A 272 0.24 -20.23 -10.88
C THR A 272 1.16 -19.10 -11.36
N SER A 273 0.98 -18.67 -12.62
CA SER A 273 1.68 -17.53 -13.21
C SER A 273 0.71 -16.35 -13.35
N LEU A 274 1.06 -15.20 -12.76
CA LEU A 274 0.21 -14.01 -12.76
C LEU A 274 0.83 -12.94 -13.68
N TYR A 275 0.07 -12.48 -14.66
CA TYR A 275 0.50 -11.39 -15.51
C TYR A 275 0.49 -10.06 -14.74
N PRO A 276 1.37 -9.12 -15.08
CA PRO A 276 1.46 -7.82 -14.42
C PRO A 276 0.13 -7.05 -14.48
N GLY A 277 -0.20 -6.38 -13.39
CA GLY A 277 -1.40 -5.55 -13.29
C GLY A 277 -2.71 -6.31 -13.23
N ARG A 278 -2.68 -7.66 -13.06
CA ARG A 278 -3.90 -8.45 -12.91
C ARG A 278 -4.43 -8.38 -11.49
N LYS A 279 -5.76 -8.41 -11.40
CA LYS A 279 -6.50 -8.34 -10.15
C LYS A 279 -7.23 -9.66 -9.91
N LEU A 280 -7.18 -10.14 -8.67
CA LEU A 280 -7.95 -11.30 -8.22
C LEU A 280 -8.89 -10.84 -7.11
N TRP A 281 -10.20 -11.05 -7.32
CA TRP A 281 -11.23 -10.64 -6.37
C TRP A 281 -11.25 -11.54 -5.13
N PRO A 282 -11.82 -11.07 -4.00
CA PRO A 282 -11.88 -11.87 -2.78
C PRO A 282 -12.55 -13.23 -3.01
N ASN A 283 -12.05 -14.25 -2.28
CA ASN A 283 -12.54 -15.63 -2.33
C ASN A 283 -12.38 -16.34 -3.68
N THR A 284 -11.56 -15.79 -4.60
CA THR A 284 -11.24 -16.49 -5.86
C THR A 284 -10.10 -17.48 -5.68
N SER A 285 -10.04 -18.46 -6.57
CA SER A 285 -8.94 -19.44 -6.61
C SER A 285 -8.52 -19.76 -8.03
N THR A 286 -7.28 -20.20 -8.20
CA THR A 286 -6.76 -20.69 -9.48
C THR A 286 -6.51 -22.17 -9.44
N LEU A 287 -6.63 -22.83 -10.59
CA LEU A 287 -6.21 -24.23 -10.75
C LEU A 287 -4.68 -24.35 -10.76
N PRO A 288 -4.11 -25.54 -10.44
CA PRO A 288 -2.70 -25.80 -10.63
C PRO A 288 -2.23 -25.53 -12.06
N GLY A 289 -1.08 -24.84 -12.20
CA GLY A 289 -0.51 -24.47 -13.49
C GLY A 289 -1.26 -23.34 -14.22
N ALA A 290 -2.19 -22.67 -13.58
CA ALA A 290 -2.96 -21.59 -14.21
C ALA A 290 -2.08 -20.42 -14.64
N ILE A 291 -2.39 -19.83 -15.80
CA ILE A 291 -1.81 -18.59 -16.29
C ILE A 291 -2.90 -17.52 -16.29
N VAL A 292 -2.83 -16.60 -15.32
CA VAL A 292 -3.81 -15.53 -15.14
C VAL A 292 -3.44 -14.34 -16.02
N LYS A 293 -4.09 -14.22 -17.17
CA LYS A 293 -3.87 -13.16 -18.16
C LYS A 293 -4.89 -12.03 -18.09
N THR A 294 -6.01 -12.26 -17.44
CA THR A 294 -7.12 -11.33 -17.22
C THR A 294 -7.47 -11.27 -15.75
N ASP A 295 -8.20 -10.25 -15.35
CA ASP A 295 -8.68 -10.14 -13.98
C ASP A 295 -9.61 -11.32 -13.65
N LEU A 296 -9.53 -11.84 -12.41
CA LEU A 296 -10.30 -12.99 -11.94
C LEU A 296 -11.36 -12.49 -10.95
N HIS A 297 -12.60 -12.62 -11.35
CA HIS A 297 -13.78 -12.34 -10.52
C HIS A 297 -14.37 -13.67 -10.01
N GLY A 298 -15.01 -13.63 -8.81
CA GLY A 298 -15.72 -14.79 -8.25
C GLY A 298 -17.04 -15.06 -8.93
#